data_e7a3a7a61714e99c148270d9c2a07ab6
#
_entry.id   e7a3a7a61714e99c148270d9c2a07ab6
#
_cell.length_a   1.000
_cell.length_b   1.000
_cell.length_c   1.000
_cell.angle_alpha   90.00
_cell.angle_beta   90.00
_cell.angle_gamma   90.00
#
_symmetry.space_group_name_H-M   'P 1'
#
loop_
_entity.id
_entity.type
_entity.pdbx_description
1 polymer ?
#
loop_
_entity_poly.entity_id
_entity_poly.type
_entity_poly.pdbx_seq_one_letter_code
_entity_poly.pdbx_strand_id
1 'polypeptide(L)'
;VNGTRGSEVKIGNLQADGFGVFGNYSKETTTVYGNSLFDNQQVTYDNDKSKWTYSPLKFWPSDGHIDFLAYAPYDKSTKLTDGSKINNFAVSKVITDQKDLLWTNTTSSISADLTSTKENVNFHFYHALSRLGYTVKLSGNYLSKDVTFTLKKITLAGSPTDATKGAFYTSGTIDLSKQNKIGDLWSNQAGQQEFDWFSGEYIVKNSTKSHPDKVDNGNRDKSEDYLFVIPQNFSDTDGKGDKLYVIVEYDVTYNSGTKTTIHNKVYKQIKKNFEQGTAYMLNLTIGLPIEFDVDITSGVEGWGTDEEINIGSNDNNPWDGIESKK
;
A
#
# COMPACT_ATOMS: atom_id res chain seq x y z
N VAL A 1 -3.02 15.59 -14.04
CA VAL A 1 -2.55 14.82 -12.89
C VAL A 1 -2.21 13.45 -13.42
N ASN A 2 -0.94 13.16 -13.61
CA ASN A 2 -0.48 11.84 -14.04
C ASN A 2 -0.68 10.87 -12.86
N GLY A 3 -1.68 10.01 -12.98
CA GLY A 3 -1.88 8.88 -12.09
C GLY A 3 -0.69 7.95 -12.18
N THR A 4 0.15 7.98 -11.18
CA THR A 4 1.27 7.07 -11.03
C THR A 4 0.74 5.75 -10.46
N ARG A 5 1.09 4.66 -11.10
CA ARG A 5 0.75 3.29 -10.71
C ARG A 5 1.10 3.06 -9.25
N GLY A 6 0.15 2.61 -8.46
CA GLY A 6 0.31 2.25 -7.06
C GLY A 6 1.17 3.24 -6.25
N SER A 7 0.70 4.47 -6.06
CA SER A 7 1.46 5.47 -5.31
C SER A 7 1.33 5.26 -3.80
N GLU A 8 2.47 5.11 -3.15
CA GLU A 8 2.59 5.16 -1.70
C GLU A 8 2.10 6.52 -1.18
N VAL A 9 1.34 6.53 -0.09
CA VAL A 9 0.96 7.77 0.59
C VAL A 9 2.11 8.26 1.45
N LYS A 10 2.70 9.38 1.04
CA LYS A 10 3.67 10.17 1.80
C LYS A 10 3.02 11.45 2.27
N ILE A 11 3.69 12.20 3.12
CA ILE A 11 3.14 13.44 3.68
C ILE A 11 2.66 14.41 2.58
N GLY A 12 3.35 14.52 1.46
CA GLY A 12 2.95 15.38 0.34
C GLY A 12 1.66 14.94 -0.33
N ASN A 13 1.45 13.63 -0.51
CA ASN A 13 0.22 13.07 -1.06
C ASN A 13 -0.92 13.22 -0.06
N LEU A 14 -0.64 12.98 1.22
CA LEU A 14 -1.61 13.15 2.29
C LEU A 14 -2.09 14.61 2.37
N GLN A 15 -1.19 15.58 2.22
CA GLN A 15 -1.54 17.00 2.14
C GLN A 15 -2.41 17.33 0.91
N ALA A 16 -2.20 16.63 -0.21
CA ALA A 16 -3.00 16.83 -1.42
C ALA A 16 -4.40 16.23 -1.33
N ASP A 17 -4.51 15.01 -0.77
CA ASP A 17 -5.75 14.23 -0.77
C ASP A 17 -6.56 14.40 0.52
N GLY A 18 -5.92 14.75 1.62
CA GLY A 18 -6.52 14.80 2.93
C GLY A 18 -6.82 13.43 3.53
N PHE A 19 -7.46 13.42 4.67
CA PHE A 19 -7.85 12.20 5.37
C PHE A 19 -9.23 12.32 6.01
N GLY A 20 -9.84 11.17 6.34
CA GLY A 20 -11.15 11.07 6.97
C GLY A 20 -11.02 10.76 8.46
N VAL A 21 -11.88 11.41 9.26
CA VAL A 21 -11.91 11.23 10.71
C VAL A 21 -13.32 10.85 11.16
N PHE A 22 -13.37 9.86 12.04
CA PHE A 22 -14.53 9.55 12.87
C PHE A 22 -14.20 9.87 14.32
N GLY A 23 -15.11 10.46 15.04
CA GLY A 23 -14.93 10.82 16.44
C GLY A 23 -16.18 10.57 17.25
N ASN A 24 -16.03 9.89 18.35
CA ASN A 24 -17.11 9.59 19.28
C ASN A 24 -16.92 10.28 20.62
N TYR A 25 -17.91 11.03 21.03
CA TYR A 25 -17.96 11.59 22.36
C TYR A 25 -18.54 10.60 23.36
N SER A 26 -17.90 10.42 24.50
CA SER A 26 -18.35 9.56 25.56
C SER A 26 -18.04 10.12 26.95
N LYS A 27 -18.90 9.79 27.92
CA LYS A 27 -18.65 10.01 29.35
C LYS A 27 -18.16 8.74 30.04
N GLU A 28 -18.06 7.65 29.32
CA GLU A 28 -17.51 6.40 29.85
C GLU A 28 -16.03 6.60 30.25
N THR A 29 -15.55 5.75 31.13
CA THR A 29 -14.13 5.77 31.53
C THR A 29 -13.23 5.01 30.59
N THR A 30 -13.83 4.28 29.63
CA THR A 30 -13.13 3.44 28.65
C THR A 30 -13.26 4.06 27.26
N THR A 31 -12.35 3.68 26.36
CA THR A 31 -12.40 4.05 24.94
C THR A 31 -13.68 3.52 24.30
N VAL A 32 -14.44 4.39 23.66
CA VAL A 32 -15.65 4.06 22.90
C VAL A 32 -15.58 4.72 21.53
N TYR A 33 -15.23 3.91 20.53
CA TYR A 33 -15.18 4.39 19.15
C TYR A 33 -16.56 4.52 18.52
N GLY A 34 -16.68 5.40 17.55
CA GLY A 34 -17.90 5.66 16.82
C GLY A 34 -17.83 6.95 16.03
N ASN A 35 -18.98 7.49 15.64
CA ASN A 35 -19.09 8.64 14.78
C ASN A 35 -20.12 9.68 15.26
N SER A 36 -20.40 9.74 16.56
CA SER A 36 -21.43 10.62 17.12
C SER A 36 -21.11 12.11 16.95
N LEU A 37 -19.83 12.48 16.94
CA LEU A 37 -19.38 13.87 16.82
C LEU A 37 -18.75 14.16 15.46
N PHE A 38 -17.91 13.26 14.95
CA PHE A 38 -17.30 13.35 13.62
C PHE A 38 -17.68 12.11 12.83
N ASP A 39 -18.33 12.29 11.69
CA ASP A 39 -18.76 11.22 10.81
C ASP A 39 -18.14 11.42 9.43
N ASN A 40 -17.08 10.68 9.16
CA ASN A 40 -16.26 10.82 7.95
C ASN A 40 -15.89 12.28 7.65
N GLN A 41 -15.47 12.99 8.68
CA GLN A 41 -15.06 14.39 8.56
C GLN A 41 -13.80 14.47 7.73
N GLN A 42 -13.88 15.16 6.60
CA GLN A 42 -12.68 15.44 5.81
C GLN A 42 -11.81 16.47 6.53
N VAL A 43 -10.53 16.16 6.61
CA VAL A 43 -9.46 17.04 7.05
C VAL A 43 -8.55 17.32 5.85
N THR A 44 -8.34 18.60 5.54
CA THR A 44 -7.54 19.04 4.38
C THR A 44 -6.40 19.92 4.82
N TYR A 45 -5.32 19.94 4.05
CA TYR A 45 -4.18 20.79 4.33
C TYR A 45 -4.34 22.15 3.63
N ASP A 46 -4.25 23.21 4.42
CA ASP A 46 -4.25 24.59 3.95
C ASP A 46 -2.79 25.03 3.72
N ASN A 47 -2.37 25.07 2.45
CA ASN A 47 -0.99 25.42 2.09
C ASN A 47 -0.62 26.86 2.48
N ASP A 48 -1.58 27.79 2.44
CA ASP A 48 -1.33 29.20 2.76
C ASP A 48 -1.03 29.40 4.25
N LYS A 49 -1.67 28.60 5.07
CA LYS A 49 -1.49 28.63 6.53
C LYS A 49 -0.55 27.56 7.05
N SER A 50 -0.10 26.64 6.17
CA SER A 50 0.72 25.49 6.53
C SER A 50 0.12 24.66 7.66
N LYS A 51 -1.21 24.42 7.61
CA LYS A 51 -1.93 23.69 8.65
C LYS A 51 -3.08 22.86 8.11
N TRP A 52 -3.44 21.85 8.88
CA TRP A 52 -4.63 21.04 8.61
C TRP A 52 -5.89 21.73 9.10
N THR A 53 -6.94 21.64 8.32
CA THR A 53 -8.22 22.29 8.59
C THR A 53 -9.39 21.38 8.28
N TYR A 54 -10.52 21.67 8.91
CA TYR A 54 -11.80 21.01 8.61
C TYR A 54 -12.97 21.98 8.81
N SER A 55 -14.10 21.67 8.22
CA SER A 55 -15.33 22.46 8.34
C SER A 55 -16.56 21.56 8.31
N PRO A 56 -17.60 21.82 9.12
CA PRO A 56 -17.69 22.90 10.12
C PRO A 56 -16.86 22.62 11.38
N LEU A 57 -16.41 23.68 12.03
CA LEU A 57 -15.67 23.55 13.29
C LEU A 57 -16.56 22.96 14.39
N LYS A 58 -15.94 22.11 15.21
CA LYS A 58 -16.58 21.51 16.39
C LYS A 58 -15.79 21.91 17.63
N PHE A 59 -16.50 22.08 18.70
CA PHE A 59 -15.92 22.47 19.99
C PHE A 59 -15.82 21.25 20.90
N TRP A 60 -14.79 21.24 21.72
CA TRP A 60 -14.65 20.25 22.74
C TRP A 60 -15.81 20.32 23.73
N PRO A 61 -16.41 19.20 24.12
CA PRO A 61 -17.40 19.19 25.19
C PRO A 61 -16.75 19.59 26.52
N SER A 62 -17.52 20.05 27.47
CA SER A 62 -17.03 20.46 28.79
C SER A 62 -16.73 19.30 29.75
N ASP A 63 -17.09 18.09 29.39
CA ASP A 63 -16.89 16.88 30.15
C ASP A 63 -16.72 15.66 29.22
N GLY A 64 -16.28 14.55 29.75
CA GLY A 64 -16.07 13.34 28.96
C GLY A 64 -14.81 13.39 28.06
N HIS A 65 -14.79 12.56 27.02
CA HIS A 65 -13.67 12.47 26.09
C HIS A 65 -14.17 12.17 24.68
N ILE A 66 -13.28 12.33 23.71
CA ILE A 66 -13.53 11.96 22.32
C ILE A 66 -12.49 10.93 21.90
N ASP A 67 -12.95 9.81 21.36
CA ASP A 67 -12.10 8.78 20.78
C ASP A 67 -12.17 8.89 19.27
N PHE A 68 -10.99 8.93 18.63
CA PHE A 68 -10.88 9.14 17.20
C PHE A 68 -10.40 7.89 16.46
N LEU A 69 -10.94 7.73 15.26
CA LEU A 69 -10.46 6.85 14.22
C LEU A 69 -10.16 7.69 12.99
N ALA A 70 -9.10 7.37 12.26
CA ALA A 70 -8.80 8.06 11.02
C ALA A 70 -8.26 7.10 9.96
N TYR A 71 -8.43 7.50 8.70
CA TYR A 71 -7.94 6.78 7.54
C TYR A 71 -7.57 7.75 6.42
N ALA A 72 -6.67 7.34 5.55
CA ALA A 72 -6.28 8.11 4.37
C ALA A 72 -6.01 7.18 3.18
N PRO A 73 -6.16 7.67 1.93
CA PRO A 73 -6.69 8.99 1.56
C PRO A 73 -8.19 9.12 1.81
N TYR A 74 -8.68 10.35 1.88
CA TYR A 74 -10.11 10.61 2.10
C TYR A 74 -10.97 10.08 0.96
N ASP A 75 -12.06 9.42 1.33
CA ASP A 75 -13.14 9.04 0.42
C ASP A 75 -14.49 9.40 1.04
N LYS A 76 -15.24 10.26 0.35
CA LYS A 76 -16.56 10.73 0.81
C LYS A 76 -17.59 9.63 0.98
N SER A 77 -17.40 8.49 0.35
CA SER A 77 -18.32 7.34 0.41
C SER A 77 -18.07 6.44 1.61
N THR A 78 -16.96 6.62 2.31
CA THR A 78 -16.58 5.79 3.46
C THR A 78 -17.57 5.98 4.61
N LYS A 79 -18.05 4.86 5.13
CA LYS A 79 -18.98 4.82 6.26
C LYS A 79 -18.44 3.90 7.34
N LEU A 80 -18.61 4.35 8.59
CA LEU A 80 -18.30 3.53 9.75
C LEU A 80 -19.47 2.59 10.05
N THR A 81 -19.16 1.32 10.32
CA THR A 81 -20.09 0.30 10.75
C THR A 81 -19.60 -0.34 12.05
N ASP A 82 -20.51 -0.86 12.87
CA ASP A 82 -20.20 -1.50 14.15
C ASP A 82 -19.28 -0.64 15.06
N GLY A 83 -19.37 0.68 14.94
CA GLY A 83 -18.59 1.63 15.74
C GLY A 83 -17.14 1.84 15.31
N SER A 84 -16.52 0.91 14.57
CA SER A 84 -15.09 1.01 14.24
C SER A 84 -14.68 0.43 12.89
N LYS A 85 -15.63 -0.14 12.14
CA LYS A 85 -15.31 -0.90 10.93
C LYS A 85 -15.65 -0.15 9.65
N ILE A 86 -14.85 -0.35 8.63
CA ILE A 86 -15.15 0.00 7.24
C ILE A 86 -15.31 -1.31 6.46
N ASN A 87 -16.53 -1.59 6.01
CA ASN A 87 -16.85 -2.81 5.28
C ASN A 87 -16.55 -2.66 3.79
N ASN A 88 -16.24 -3.78 3.16
CA ASN A 88 -16.09 -3.89 1.71
C ASN A 88 -15.05 -2.92 1.12
N PHE A 89 -13.97 -2.65 1.87
CA PHE A 89 -12.84 -1.98 1.25
C PHE A 89 -12.31 -2.83 0.09
N ALA A 90 -12.24 -2.25 -1.10
CA ALA A 90 -11.84 -2.95 -2.31
C ALA A 90 -10.48 -2.44 -2.82
N VAL A 91 -9.64 -3.38 -3.25
CA VAL A 91 -8.40 -3.08 -3.96
C VAL A 91 -8.67 -3.14 -5.46
N SER A 92 -8.36 -2.06 -6.16
CA SER A 92 -8.57 -2.00 -7.62
C SER A 92 -7.72 -3.05 -8.35
N LYS A 93 -8.32 -3.71 -9.33
CA LYS A 93 -7.59 -4.56 -10.29
C LYS A 93 -6.71 -3.74 -11.22
N VAL A 94 -7.09 -2.52 -11.49
CA VAL A 94 -6.30 -1.56 -12.27
C VAL A 94 -5.23 -0.97 -11.37
N ILE A 95 -3.98 -1.34 -11.59
CA ILE A 95 -2.85 -0.99 -10.71
C ILE A 95 -2.68 0.54 -10.60
N THR A 96 -2.91 1.27 -11.71
CA THR A 96 -2.84 2.74 -11.71
C THR A 96 -3.88 3.42 -10.83
N ASP A 97 -4.96 2.73 -10.51
CA ASP A 97 -6.06 3.24 -9.68
C ASP A 97 -5.93 2.81 -8.22
N GLN A 98 -4.94 1.96 -7.92
CA GLN A 98 -4.70 1.52 -6.55
C GLN A 98 -4.22 2.68 -5.70
N LYS A 99 -4.73 2.72 -4.48
CA LYS A 99 -4.32 3.67 -3.44
C LYS A 99 -3.78 2.90 -2.25
N ASP A 100 -2.68 3.39 -1.73
CA ASP A 100 -2.22 2.99 -0.41
C ASP A 100 -3.24 3.41 0.65
N LEU A 101 -3.54 2.53 1.58
CA LEU A 101 -4.48 2.79 2.66
C LEU A 101 -3.73 2.98 3.98
N LEU A 102 -3.89 4.14 4.56
CA LEU A 102 -3.41 4.44 5.91
C LEU A 102 -4.55 4.40 6.91
N TRP A 103 -4.24 4.02 8.13
CA TRP A 103 -5.20 3.98 9.23
C TRP A 103 -4.55 4.34 10.56
N THR A 104 -5.37 4.81 11.49
CA THR A 104 -4.94 5.04 12.87
C THR A 104 -6.14 5.14 13.80
N ASN A 105 -5.86 5.09 15.09
CA ASN A 105 -6.79 5.45 16.13
C ASN A 105 -6.08 6.19 17.25
N THR A 106 -6.87 6.87 18.07
CA THR A 106 -6.40 7.41 19.31
C THR A 106 -6.67 6.39 20.40
N THR A 107 -5.63 5.92 21.03
CA THR A 107 -5.78 5.10 22.21
C THR A 107 -6.37 5.93 23.36
N SER A 108 -6.88 5.27 24.40
CA SER A 108 -7.51 5.85 25.58
C SER A 108 -6.73 6.96 26.31
N SER A 109 -5.52 7.30 25.84
CA SER A 109 -4.69 8.35 26.40
C SER A 109 -5.09 9.76 25.97
N ILE A 110 -5.94 9.90 24.95
CA ILE A 110 -6.56 11.19 24.64
C ILE A 110 -7.88 11.28 25.41
N SER A 111 -7.78 11.28 26.73
CA SER A 111 -8.87 11.85 27.52
C SER A 111 -8.80 13.34 27.30
N ALA A 112 -9.75 13.86 26.57
CA ALA A 112 -9.99 15.27 26.58
C ALA A 112 -10.54 15.63 27.97
N ASP A 113 -9.66 15.87 28.91
CA ASP A 113 -10.02 16.77 29.99
C ASP A 113 -10.09 18.17 29.38
N LEU A 114 -11.28 18.51 29.05
CA LEU A 114 -11.66 19.66 28.20
C LEU A 114 -11.54 21.00 28.86
N THR A 115 -11.03 21.06 30.03
CA THR A 115 -10.56 22.31 30.62
C THR A 115 -9.24 22.80 30.01
N SER A 116 -8.59 21.98 29.20
CA SER A 116 -7.37 22.30 28.46
C SER A 116 -7.69 22.43 26.97
N THR A 117 -8.07 23.61 26.52
CA THR A 117 -8.28 23.98 25.10
C THR A 117 -7.01 23.93 24.24
N LYS A 118 -5.95 23.31 24.70
CA LYS A 118 -4.61 23.34 24.11
C LYS A 118 -4.03 21.99 23.76
N GLU A 119 -4.78 20.91 23.88
CA GLU A 119 -4.26 19.60 23.52
C GLU A 119 -4.32 19.34 22.02
N ASN A 120 -3.20 18.91 21.49
CA ASN A 120 -3.07 18.47 20.13
C ASN A 120 -3.66 17.06 19.99
N VAL A 121 -4.43 16.82 18.96
CA VAL A 121 -4.79 15.46 18.57
C VAL A 121 -3.71 14.96 17.60
N ASN A 122 -2.93 14.00 18.05
CA ASN A 122 -1.84 13.43 17.26
C ASN A 122 -2.34 12.16 16.58
N PHE A 123 -2.29 12.14 15.25
CA PHE A 123 -2.54 10.97 14.45
C PHE A 123 -1.23 10.38 13.95
N HIS A 124 -0.98 9.13 14.31
CA HIS A 124 0.13 8.35 13.81
C HIS A 124 -0.41 7.30 12.85
N PHE A 125 -0.21 7.50 11.55
CA PHE A 125 -0.75 6.64 10.52
C PHE A 125 0.14 5.43 10.23
N TYR A 126 -0.50 4.30 9.97
CA TYR A 126 0.11 3.03 9.61
C TYR A 126 -0.42 2.54 8.26
N HIS A 127 0.42 1.86 7.50
CA HIS A 127 -0.01 1.23 6.28
C HIS A 127 -0.90 0.01 6.58
N ALA A 128 -2.04 -0.07 5.92
CA ALA A 128 -3.00 -1.15 6.10
C ALA A 128 -2.81 -2.31 5.12
N LEU A 129 -2.17 -2.06 3.99
CA LEU A 129 -1.93 -3.01 2.91
C LEU A 129 -0.52 -3.58 2.99
N SER A 130 -0.24 -4.60 2.17
CA SER A 130 1.11 -5.00 1.82
C SER A 130 1.49 -4.35 0.49
N ARG A 131 2.74 -3.92 0.34
CA ARG A 131 3.26 -3.32 -0.89
C ARG A 131 4.25 -4.28 -1.56
N LEU A 132 4.04 -4.57 -2.84
CA LEU A 132 4.91 -5.39 -3.64
C LEU A 132 5.58 -4.55 -4.73
N GLY A 133 6.89 -4.71 -4.87
CA GLY A 133 7.66 -4.18 -5.98
C GLY A 133 8.43 -5.31 -6.68
N TYR A 134 9.03 -5.05 -7.83
CA TYR A 134 9.88 -6.02 -8.50
C TYR A 134 11.13 -5.40 -9.11
N THR A 135 12.14 -6.23 -9.30
CA THR A 135 13.31 -5.95 -10.12
C THR A 135 13.55 -7.12 -11.06
N VAL A 136 14.26 -6.90 -12.15
CA VAL A 136 14.67 -7.93 -13.09
C VAL A 136 16.15 -7.83 -13.40
N LYS A 137 16.81 -8.99 -13.52
CA LYS A 137 18.21 -9.11 -13.94
C LYS A 137 18.44 -10.38 -14.76
N LEU A 138 19.55 -10.45 -15.44
CA LEU A 138 20.02 -11.69 -16.06
C LEU A 138 20.75 -12.57 -15.07
N SER A 139 20.68 -13.90 -15.25
CA SER A 139 21.39 -14.90 -14.44
C SER A 139 22.91 -14.86 -14.66
N GLY A 140 23.37 -14.28 -15.76
CA GLY A 140 24.77 -14.18 -16.12
C GLY A 140 25.10 -13.03 -17.05
N ASN A 141 26.35 -12.98 -17.49
CA ASN A 141 26.80 -12.02 -18.49
C ASN A 141 26.72 -12.64 -19.89
N TYR A 142 25.84 -12.11 -20.71
CA TYR A 142 25.61 -12.56 -22.09
C TYR A 142 26.11 -11.58 -23.14
N LEU A 143 26.84 -10.54 -22.76
CA LEU A 143 27.31 -9.48 -23.68
C LEU A 143 28.15 -10.04 -24.84
N SER A 144 28.92 -11.10 -24.63
CA SER A 144 29.73 -11.75 -25.68
C SER A 144 28.96 -12.75 -26.55
N LYS A 145 27.69 -13.02 -26.24
CA LYS A 145 26.89 -14.04 -26.91
C LYS A 145 25.97 -13.53 -28.00
N ASP A 146 26.00 -12.23 -28.26
CA ASP A 146 25.16 -11.56 -29.24
C ASP A 146 23.67 -11.91 -29.13
N VAL A 147 23.18 -11.92 -27.89
CA VAL A 147 21.78 -12.17 -27.57
C VAL A 147 21.17 -11.01 -26.82
N THR A 148 19.89 -10.75 -27.10
CA THR A 148 19.10 -9.73 -26.41
C THR A 148 17.96 -10.41 -25.64
N PHE A 149 17.81 -10.03 -24.38
CA PHE A 149 16.72 -10.47 -23.53
C PHE A 149 15.69 -9.34 -23.39
N THR A 150 14.47 -9.60 -23.83
CA THR A 150 13.38 -8.61 -23.75
C THR A 150 12.27 -9.12 -22.84
N LEU A 151 12.10 -8.49 -21.69
CA LEU A 151 10.96 -8.75 -20.82
C LEU A 151 9.69 -8.27 -21.51
N LYS A 152 8.69 -9.15 -21.58
CA LYS A 152 7.40 -8.89 -22.26
C LYS A 152 6.25 -8.74 -21.28
N LYS A 153 6.18 -9.59 -20.27
CA LYS A 153 5.06 -9.61 -19.34
C LYS A 153 5.45 -10.20 -17.98
N ILE A 154 4.87 -9.64 -16.91
CA ILE A 154 4.88 -10.22 -15.57
C ILE A 154 3.43 -10.32 -15.13
N THR A 155 2.99 -11.53 -14.76
CA THR A 155 1.65 -11.78 -14.23
C THR A 155 1.76 -12.41 -12.85
N LEU A 156 0.94 -11.96 -11.92
CA LEU A 156 0.72 -12.61 -10.62
C LEU A 156 -0.66 -13.27 -10.64
N ALA A 157 -0.68 -14.59 -10.51
CA ALA A 157 -1.92 -15.37 -10.64
C ALA A 157 -1.96 -16.58 -9.68
N GLY A 158 -3.14 -17.17 -9.54
CA GLY A 158 -3.35 -18.34 -8.68
C GLY A 158 -3.02 -19.69 -9.34
N SER A 159 -2.59 -19.68 -10.60
CA SER A 159 -2.21 -20.88 -11.35
C SER A 159 -1.00 -20.61 -12.24
N PRO A 160 -0.09 -21.58 -12.41
CA PRO A 160 1.06 -21.42 -13.29
C PRO A 160 0.71 -21.51 -14.77
N THR A 161 -0.41 -22.15 -15.10
CA THR A 161 -0.86 -22.43 -16.48
C THR A 161 -2.06 -21.59 -16.91
N ASP A 162 -2.76 -20.99 -15.96
CA ASP A 162 -3.89 -20.11 -16.19
C ASP A 162 -3.61 -18.73 -15.58
N ALA A 163 -3.15 -17.80 -16.40
CA ALA A 163 -2.84 -16.44 -16.01
C ALA A 163 -4.07 -15.60 -15.63
N THR A 164 -5.27 -16.12 -15.85
CA THR A 164 -6.55 -15.47 -15.47
C THR A 164 -7.05 -15.94 -14.10
N LYS A 165 -6.43 -16.95 -13.52
CA LYS A 165 -6.76 -17.45 -12.19
C LYS A 165 -6.43 -16.42 -11.13
N GLY A 166 -7.41 -15.97 -10.37
CA GLY A 166 -7.20 -15.04 -9.26
C GLY A 166 -6.40 -15.66 -8.13
N ALA A 167 -5.65 -14.81 -7.41
CA ALA A 167 -4.89 -15.16 -6.22
C ALA A 167 -5.19 -14.22 -5.06
N PHE A 168 -5.06 -12.92 -5.28
CA PHE A 168 -5.17 -11.90 -4.24
C PHE A 168 -6.63 -11.58 -3.90
N TYR A 169 -6.92 -11.35 -2.63
CA TYR A 169 -8.22 -10.85 -2.20
C TYR A 169 -8.63 -9.57 -2.94
N THR A 170 -9.90 -9.48 -3.32
CA THR A 170 -10.45 -8.27 -3.95
C THR A 170 -10.97 -7.27 -2.94
N SER A 171 -11.43 -7.73 -1.78
CA SER A 171 -12.02 -6.89 -0.75
C SER A 171 -11.86 -7.46 0.64
N GLY A 172 -12.09 -6.63 1.63
CA GLY A 172 -12.11 -7.01 3.03
C GLY A 172 -12.74 -5.93 3.90
N THR A 173 -12.92 -6.26 5.17
CA THR A 173 -13.36 -5.35 6.22
C THR A 173 -12.15 -4.95 7.05
N ILE A 174 -11.99 -3.67 7.32
CA ILE A 174 -10.98 -3.14 8.24
C ILE A 174 -11.63 -2.69 9.54
N ASP A 175 -10.97 -2.99 10.66
CA ASP A 175 -11.40 -2.54 11.99
C ASP A 175 -10.38 -1.52 12.53
N LEU A 176 -10.72 -0.25 12.42
CA LEU A 176 -9.83 0.85 12.80
C LEU A 176 -9.55 0.92 14.31
N SER A 177 -10.29 0.18 15.14
CA SER A 177 -10.08 0.14 16.60
C SER A 177 -8.90 -0.72 17.03
N LYS A 178 -8.30 -1.47 16.11
CA LYS A 178 -7.20 -2.39 16.43
C LYS A 178 -5.98 -1.65 16.96
N GLN A 179 -5.24 -2.34 17.84
CA GLN A 179 -4.05 -1.79 18.49
C GLN A 179 -2.75 -2.34 17.92
N ASN A 180 -2.85 -3.40 17.11
CA ASN A 180 -1.68 -4.05 16.54
C ASN A 180 -1.43 -3.54 15.11
N LYS A 181 -0.25 -2.99 14.89
CA LYS A 181 0.22 -2.51 13.58
C LYS A 181 0.44 -3.63 12.56
N ILE A 182 0.68 -4.85 13.04
CA ILE A 182 0.97 -6.05 12.24
C ILE A 182 -0.10 -7.09 12.54
N GLY A 183 -0.94 -7.39 11.53
CA GLY A 183 -2.04 -8.33 11.67
C GLY A 183 -3.29 -7.71 12.32
N ASP A 184 -4.37 -8.46 12.36
CA ASP A 184 -5.66 -8.18 13.01
C ASP A 184 -6.54 -7.06 12.43
N LEU A 185 -6.04 -6.17 11.59
CA LEU A 185 -6.86 -5.10 11.00
C LEU A 185 -7.96 -5.66 10.10
N TRP A 186 -7.62 -6.70 9.33
CA TRP A 186 -8.46 -7.24 8.26
C TRP A 186 -9.29 -8.43 8.69
N SER A 187 -10.53 -8.45 8.22
CA SER A 187 -11.46 -9.57 8.35
C SER A 187 -12.35 -9.66 7.11
N ASN A 188 -13.09 -10.76 6.96
CA ASN A 188 -14.03 -10.98 5.86
C ASN A 188 -13.39 -10.74 4.48
N GLN A 189 -12.12 -11.11 4.33
CA GLN A 189 -11.45 -11.02 3.03
C GLN A 189 -12.14 -11.97 2.06
N ALA A 190 -12.41 -11.46 0.85
CA ALA A 190 -13.21 -12.17 -0.14
C ALA A 190 -12.76 -11.87 -1.57
N GLY A 191 -13.17 -12.77 -2.46
CA GLY A 191 -12.83 -12.71 -3.87
C GLY A 191 -11.38 -13.09 -4.13
N GLN A 192 -11.04 -13.22 -5.40
CA GLN A 192 -9.68 -13.46 -5.86
C GLN A 192 -9.47 -12.76 -7.19
N GLN A 193 -8.33 -12.09 -7.34
CA GLN A 193 -7.93 -11.40 -8.56
C GLN A 193 -6.47 -11.68 -8.89
N GLU A 194 -6.18 -11.62 -10.16
CA GLU A 194 -4.83 -11.66 -10.72
C GLU A 194 -4.39 -10.25 -11.12
N PHE A 195 -3.09 -10.06 -11.32
CA PHE A 195 -2.55 -8.78 -11.77
C PHE A 195 -1.59 -8.97 -12.93
N ASP A 196 -1.82 -8.23 -14.02
CA ASP A 196 -0.83 -7.98 -15.06
C ASP A 196 0.07 -6.84 -14.57
N TRP A 197 1.19 -7.22 -13.95
CA TRP A 197 2.07 -6.25 -13.30
C TRP A 197 2.94 -5.44 -14.26
N PHE A 198 3.39 -6.11 -15.30
CA PHE A 198 4.10 -5.48 -16.39
C PHE A 198 3.62 -6.06 -17.73
N SER A 199 3.46 -5.19 -18.73
CA SER A 199 3.24 -5.58 -20.12
C SER A 199 3.89 -4.55 -21.03
N GLY A 200 4.84 -4.98 -21.87
CA GLY A 200 5.58 -4.08 -22.73
C GLY A 200 6.82 -4.73 -23.31
N GLU A 201 7.83 -3.92 -23.57
CA GLU A 201 9.13 -4.36 -24.06
C GLU A 201 10.23 -3.68 -23.24
N TYR A 202 10.96 -4.48 -22.46
CA TYR A 202 12.07 -3.97 -21.68
C TYR A 202 13.31 -4.84 -21.88
N ILE A 203 14.39 -4.25 -22.38
CA ILE A 203 15.66 -4.95 -22.58
C ILE A 203 16.39 -5.08 -21.24
N VAL A 204 16.56 -6.33 -20.79
CA VAL A 204 17.33 -6.64 -19.57
C VAL A 204 18.79 -6.80 -19.99
N LYS A 205 19.64 -5.86 -19.55
CA LYS A 205 21.00 -5.71 -20.12
C LYS A 205 22.05 -6.63 -19.51
N ASN A 206 21.94 -6.88 -18.20
CA ASN A 206 23.01 -7.59 -17.46
C ASN A 206 22.50 -8.20 -16.15
N SER A 207 23.42 -8.65 -15.30
CA SER A 207 23.13 -9.22 -13.98
C SER A 207 22.87 -8.20 -12.87
N THR A 208 22.82 -6.91 -13.20
CA THR A 208 22.43 -5.87 -12.23
C THR A 208 20.93 -5.74 -12.19
N LYS A 209 20.36 -5.66 -10.98
CA LYS A 209 18.92 -5.44 -10.79
C LYS A 209 18.48 -4.14 -11.47
N SER A 210 17.44 -4.22 -12.27
CA SER A 210 16.87 -3.09 -12.99
C SER A 210 15.34 -3.15 -12.99
N HIS A 211 14.72 -2.05 -13.43
CA HIS A 211 13.26 -1.94 -13.51
C HIS A 211 12.89 -1.13 -14.75
N PRO A 212 11.82 -1.47 -15.49
CA PRO A 212 11.44 -0.77 -16.73
C PRO A 212 11.25 0.74 -16.59
N ASP A 213 10.74 1.18 -15.44
CA ASP A 213 10.46 2.60 -15.19
C ASP A 213 11.62 3.34 -14.51
N LYS A 214 12.71 2.66 -14.17
CA LYS A 214 13.92 3.28 -13.63
C LYS A 214 14.85 3.64 -14.80
N VAL A 215 14.87 4.90 -15.16
CA VAL A 215 15.85 5.41 -16.10
C VAL A 215 17.22 5.48 -15.40
N ASP A 216 18.30 5.04 -16.06
CA ASP A 216 19.68 4.93 -15.57
C ASP A 216 20.33 6.25 -15.05
N ASN A 217 19.57 7.30 -14.79
CA ASN A 217 20.07 8.61 -14.36
C ASN A 217 20.00 8.87 -12.86
N GLY A 218 19.82 7.82 -12.03
CA GLY A 218 19.85 7.93 -10.59
C GLY A 218 18.66 8.67 -9.95
N ASN A 219 17.65 9.02 -10.71
CA ASN A 219 16.47 9.69 -10.20
C ASN A 219 15.49 8.67 -9.62
N ARG A 220 15.53 8.49 -8.31
CA ARG A 220 14.67 7.55 -7.54
C ARG A 220 13.20 7.98 -7.48
N ASP A 221 12.86 9.17 -7.98
CA ASP A 221 11.55 9.80 -7.82
C ASP A 221 10.52 9.45 -8.91
N LYS A 222 10.85 8.53 -9.82
CA LYS A 222 9.85 8.00 -10.73
C LYS A 222 9.16 6.82 -10.05
N SER A 223 7.87 6.96 -9.94
CA SER A 223 6.91 5.97 -9.44
C SER A 223 7.33 4.56 -9.79
N GLU A 224 7.77 3.82 -8.79
CA GLU A 224 7.90 2.38 -8.91
C GLU A 224 6.51 1.80 -9.17
N ASP A 225 6.42 0.77 -9.98
CA ASP A 225 5.17 0.04 -10.24
C ASP A 225 4.80 -0.80 -9.01
N TYR A 226 4.49 -0.13 -7.91
CA TYR A 226 4.06 -0.83 -6.71
C TYR A 226 2.66 -1.39 -6.88
N LEU A 227 2.50 -2.59 -6.37
CA LEU A 227 1.24 -3.28 -6.24
C LEU A 227 0.84 -3.27 -4.77
N PHE A 228 -0.35 -2.75 -4.46
CA PHE A 228 -0.91 -2.83 -3.13
C PHE A 228 -1.91 -3.96 -3.05
N VAL A 229 -1.77 -4.81 -2.03
CA VAL A 229 -2.62 -5.98 -1.85
C VAL A 229 -3.10 -6.06 -0.39
N ILE A 230 -4.28 -6.62 -0.21
CA ILE A 230 -4.76 -6.98 1.12
C ILE A 230 -3.81 -8.06 1.69
N PRO A 231 -3.37 -7.95 2.94
CA PRO A 231 -2.52 -8.95 3.57
C PRO A 231 -3.08 -10.36 3.39
N GLN A 232 -2.22 -11.27 2.94
CA GLN A 232 -2.61 -12.64 2.59
C GLN A 232 -1.46 -13.62 2.77
N ASN A 233 -1.76 -14.78 3.30
CA ASN A 233 -0.76 -15.82 3.52
C ASN A 233 -0.76 -16.84 2.37
N PHE A 234 0.31 -16.84 1.57
CA PHE A 234 0.57 -17.82 0.52
C PHE A 234 1.64 -18.83 0.92
N SER A 235 2.05 -18.88 2.17
CA SER A 235 3.14 -19.75 2.63
C SER A 235 2.80 -21.24 2.61
N ASP A 236 1.55 -21.59 2.39
CA ASP A 236 0.95 -22.93 2.24
C ASP A 236 1.91 -24.11 2.51
N THR A 237 1.87 -24.63 3.72
CA THR A 237 2.71 -25.77 4.14
C THR A 237 2.02 -27.12 3.97
N ASP A 238 0.70 -27.14 3.79
CA ASP A 238 -0.13 -28.36 3.74
C ASP A 238 -0.86 -28.58 2.40
N GLY A 239 -0.62 -27.73 1.41
CA GLY A 239 -1.18 -27.85 0.06
C GLY A 239 -2.62 -27.40 -0.09
N LYS A 240 -3.24 -26.83 0.98
CA LYS A 240 -4.65 -26.45 1.01
C LYS A 240 -4.90 -24.95 0.97
N GLY A 241 -3.88 -24.15 1.22
CA GLY A 241 -3.98 -22.70 1.25
C GLY A 241 -4.05 -22.06 -0.14
N ASP A 242 -4.23 -20.77 -0.16
CA ASP A 242 -4.16 -19.96 -1.37
C ASP A 242 -2.80 -20.10 -2.04
N LYS A 243 -2.80 -20.11 -3.37
CA LYS A 243 -1.58 -20.23 -4.17
C LYS A 243 -1.33 -18.98 -4.98
N LEU A 244 -0.05 -18.60 -5.05
CA LEU A 244 0.42 -17.48 -5.83
C LEU A 244 1.55 -17.95 -6.74
N TYR A 245 1.48 -17.58 -8.01
CA TYR A 245 2.54 -17.80 -8.99
C TYR A 245 2.92 -16.47 -9.63
N VAL A 246 4.23 -16.25 -9.80
CA VAL A 246 4.73 -15.25 -10.71
C VAL A 246 5.02 -15.92 -12.04
N ILE A 247 4.44 -15.37 -13.11
CA ILE A 247 4.60 -15.85 -14.49
C ILE A 247 5.33 -14.75 -15.26
N VAL A 248 6.44 -15.10 -15.88
CA VAL A 248 7.25 -14.15 -16.64
C VAL A 248 7.37 -14.62 -18.09
N GLU A 249 7.03 -13.71 -19.01
CA GLU A 249 7.19 -13.90 -20.44
C GLU A 249 8.32 -13.00 -20.93
N TYR A 250 9.31 -13.60 -21.62
CA TYR A 250 10.43 -12.86 -22.17
C TYR A 250 10.92 -13.49 -23.47
N ASP A 251 11.49 -12.65 -24.32
CA ASP A 251 12.08 -13.04 -25.58
C ASP A 251 13.59 -13.11 -25.46
N VAL A 252 14.16 -14.14 -26.08
CA VAL A 252 15.60 -14.26 -26.35
C VAL A 252 15.82 -14.11 -27.83
N THR A 253 16.48 -13.04 -28.26
CA THR A 253 16.80 -12.78 -29.66
C THR A 253 18.27 -13.00 -29.92
N TYR A 254 18.58 -13.94 -30.80
CA TYR A 254 19.92 -14.18 -31.31
C TYR A 254 20.14 -13.23 -32.50
N ASN A 255 21.15 -12.37 -32.41
CA ASN A 255 21.37 -11.30 -33.39
C ASN A 255 22.38 -11.68 -34.48
N SER A 256 23.22 -12.73 -34.26
CA SER A 256 24.19 -13.20 -35.24
C SER A 256 23.55 -14.09 -36.33
N GLY A 257 23.93 -13.84 -37.58
CA GLY A 257 23.34 -14.56 -38.71
C GLY A 257 21.92 -14.10 -39.03
N THR A 258 21.02 -15.10 -39.24
CA THR A 258 19.59 -14.78 -39.37
C THR A 258 19.02 -14.51 -37.98
N LYS A 259 18.51 -13.32 -37.76
CA LYS A 259 17.91 -12.91 -36.50
C LYS A 259 16.77 -13.88 -36.13
N THR A 260 16.91 -14.53 -34.98
CA THR A 260 15.93 -15.52 -34.46
C THR A 260 15.50 -15.12 -33.06
N THR A 261 14.20 -15.10 -32.84
CA THR A 261 13.62 -14.80 -31.53
C THR A 261 12.89 -16.01 -30.99
N ILE A 262 13.19 -16.38 -29.74
CA ILE A 262 12.54 -17.44 -29.00
C ILE A 262 11.73 -16.83 -27.87
N HIS A 263 10.44 -17.15 -27.82
CA HIS A 263 9.52 -16.71 -26.78
C HIS A 263 9.54 -17.70 -25.63
N ASN A 264 9.81 -17.23 -24.43
CA ASN A 264 9.83 -18.03 -23.21
C ASN A 264 8.72 -17.58 -22.26
N LYS A 265 8.09 -18.59 -21.63
CA LYS A 265 7.13 -18.39 -20.53
C LYS A 265 7.54 -19.29 -19.38
N VAL A 266 7.87 -18.68 -18.27
CA VAL A 266 8.36 -19.34 -17.07
C VAL A 266 7.54 -18.93 -15.87
N TYR A 267 7.51 -19.75 -14.83
CA TYR A 267 6.77 -19.44 -13.61
C TYR A 267 7.49 -19.97 -12.38
N LYS A 268 7.19 -19.36 -11.24
CA LYS A 268 7.59 -19.87 -9.92
C LYS A 268 6.45 -19.63 -8.92
N GLN A 269 6.20 -20.63 -8.07
CA GLN A 269 5.29 -20.46 -6.93
C GLN A 269 5.94 -19.56 -5.88
N ILE A 270 5.19 -18.58 -5.41
CA ILE A 270 5.58 -17.71 -4.31
C ILE A 270 4.94 -18.23 -3.04
N LYS A 271 5.78 -18.72 -2.11
CA LYS A 271 5.35 -19.18 -0.79
C LYS A 271 5.76 -18.15 0.25
N LYS A 272 4.92 -17.12 0.43
CA LYS A 272 5.18 -16.01 1.34
C LYS A 272 3.91 -15.59 2.07
N ASN A 273 4.05 -15.24 3.32
CA ASN A 273 3.03 -14.48 4.05
C ASN A 273 3.29 -13.00 3.79
N PHE A 274 2.36 -12.34 3.10
CA PHE A 274 2.40 -10.89 2.92
C PHE A 274 1.67 -10.22 4.08
N GLU A 275 2.44 -9.57 4.93
CA GLU A 275 1.98 -8.98 6.18
C GLU A 275 1.56 -7.52 6.00
N GLN A 276 0.61 -7.11 6.82
CA GLN A 276 0.14 -5.73 6.90
C GLN A 276 1.29 -4.75 7.16
N GLY A 277 1.28 -3.62 6.47
CA GLY A 277 2.24 -2.54 6.66
C GLY A 277 3.67 -2.91 6.26
N THR A 278 3.86 -3.97 5.49
CA THR A 278 5.17 -4.47 5.10
C THR A 278 5.36 -4.37 3.59
N ALA A 279 6.55 -3.92 3.18
CA ALA A 279 6.96 -3.86 1.78
C ALA A 279 7.81 -5.08 1.40
N TYR A 280 7.56 -5.60 0.21
CA TYR A 280 8.27 -6.75 -0.36
C TYR A 280 8.78 -6.41 -1.75
N MET A 281 9.99 -6.89 -2.05
CA MET A 281 10.59 -6.77 -3.37
C MET A 281 10.79 -8.16 -3.96
N LEU A 282 10.16 -8.43 -5.11
CA LEU A 282 10.36 -9.64 -5.89
C LEU A 282 11.53 -9.40 -6.86
N ASN A 283 12.63 -10.12 -6.66
CA ASN A 283 13.83 -10.00 -7.49
C ASN A 283 13.83 -11.12 -8.51
N LEU A 284 13.46 -10.81 -9.74
CA LEU A 284 13.34 -11.76 -10.85
C LEU A 284 14.69 -11.96 -11.52
N THR A 285 15.05 -13.21 -11.78
CA THR A 285 16.25 -13.56 -12.54
C THR A 285 15.88 -14.43 -13.74
N ILE A 286 16.22 -14.01 -14.94
CA ILE A 286 15.99 -14.73 -16.19
C ILE A 286 17.30 -15.01 -16.91
N GLY A 287 17.34 -16.00 -17.79
CA GLY A 287 18.60 -16.33 -18.48
C GLY A 287 18.48 -17.49 -19.49
N LEU A 288 19.66 -18.03 -19.86
CA LEU A 288 19.85 -19.18 -20.75
C LEU A 288 20.58 -20.34 -20.02
N PRO A 289 20.21 -21.60 -20.29
CA PRO A 289 18.94 -22.07 -20.85
C PRO A 289 17.80 -21.59 -19.95
N ILE A 290 16.56 -21.73 -20.26
CA ILE A 290 15.42 -21.14 -19.57
C ILE A 290 15.62 -21.19 -18.04
N GLU A 291 16.26 -20.17 -17.50
CA GLU A 291 16.53 -20.01 -16.07
C GLU A 291 15.61 -18.96 -15.51
N PHE A 292 14.92 -19.31 -14.44
CA PHE A 292 14.06 -18.38 -13.74
C PHE A 292 14.16 -18.61 -12.23
N ASP A 293 14.45 -17.55 -11.52
CA ASP A 293 14.44 -17.53 -10.06
C ASP A 293 13.80 -16.27 -9.51
N VAL A 294 13.23 -16.39 -8.33
CA VAL A 294 12.65 -15.28 -7.57
C VAL A 294 13.14 -15.34 -6.15
N ASP A 295 13.77 -14.28 -5.72
CA ASP A 295 14.11 -14.02 -4.33
C ASP A 295 13.24 -12.88 -3.81
N ILE A 296 12.77 -13.00 -2.57
CA ILE A 296 11.89 -12.00 -1.95
C ILE A 296 12.59 -11.43 -0.74
N THR A 297 12.77 -10.12 -0.77
CA THR A 297 13.27 -9.35 0.36
C THR A 297 12.14 -8.53 0.98
N SER A 298 12.22 -8.30 2.29
CA SER A 298 11.28 -7.50 3.07
C SER A 298 11.99 -6.36 3.76
N GLY A 299 11.24 -5.38 4.26
CA GLY A 299 11.81 -4.23 4.96
C GLY A 299 12.44 -3.19 4.02
N VAL A 300 11.93 -3.07 2.81
CA VAL A 300 12.47 -2.16 1.80
C VAL A 300 12.17 -0.71 2.13
N GLU A 301 13.09 0.16 1.72
CA GLU A 301 13.12 1.60 1.99
C GLU A 301 11.76 2.30 2.01
N GLY A 302 11.50 3.04 3.05
CA GLY A 302 10.39 3.98 3.16
C GLY A 302 9.09 3.38 3.71
N TRP A 303 9.01 2.07 3.86
CA TRP A 303 7.79 1.37 4.31
C TRP A 303 7.91 0.70 5.67
N GLY A 304 8.78 1.07 6.48
CA GLY A 304 8.92 0.63 7.87
C GLY A 304 8.81 1.78 8.85
N THR A 305 8.67 3.01 8.33
CA THR A 305 8.51 4.20 9.16
C THR A 305 7.07 4.66 9.09
N ASP A 306 6.43 4.60 10.22
CA ASP A 306 5.13 5.20 10.43
C ASP A 306 5.23 6.72 10.21
N GLU A 307 4.24 7.31 9.55
CA GLU A 307 4.15 8.76 9.44
C GLU A 307 3.33 9.31 10.61
N GLU A 308 3.95 10.14 11.43
CA GLU A 308 3.29 10.81 12.54
C GLU A 308 2.79 12.18 12.10
N ILE A 309 1.50 12.41 12.31
CA ILE A 309 0.86 13.70 12.03
C ILE A 309 0.28 14.25 13.32
N ASN A 310 0.81 15.41 13.73
CA ASN A 310 0.36 16.09 14.93
C ASN A 310 -0.66 17.17 14.54
N ILE A 311 -1.85 17.09 15.10
CA ILE A 311 -2.88 18.14 14.94
C ILE A 311 -2.85 19.03 16.18
N GLY A 312 -2.36 20.25 16.00
CA GLY A 312 -2.28 21.25 17.06
C GLY A 312 -3.46 22.18 17.10
N SER A 313 -3.93 22.54 18.31
CA SER A 313 -4.90 23.61 18.49
C SER A 313 -4.21 24.92 18.83
N ASN A 314 -4.57 25.99 18.10
CA ASN A 314 -4.34 27.37 18.56
C ASN A 314 -5.65 27.93 19.10
N ASP A 315 -5.61 28.38 20.31
CA ASP A 315 -6.50 29.36 20.94
C ASP A 315 -8.02 29.28 20.63
N ASN A 316 -8.64 28.13 20.50
CA ASN A 316 -10.06 27.84 20.30
C ASN A 316 -10.41 26.94 19.11
N ASN A 317 -9.41 26.43 18.39
CA ASN A 317 -9.65 25.44 17.34
C ASN A 317 -8.77 24.23 17.58
N PRO A 318 -9.32 23.06 18.01
CA PRO A 318 -8.53 21.86 18.30
C PRO A 318 -7.82 21.27 17.07
N TRP A 319 -8.09 21.84 15.89
CA TRP A 319 -7.55 21.39 14.61
C TRP A 319 -6.60 22.40 13.96
N ASP A 320 -6.08 23.33 14.76
CA ASP A 320 -5.24 24.42 14.29
C ASP A 320 -3.78 24.00 14.10
N GLY A 321 -3.54 23.16 13.17
CA GLY A 321 -2.20 22.76 12.73
C GLY A 321 -1.94 21.26 12.91
N ILE A 322 -1.43 20.66 11.86
CA ILE A 322 -0.82 19.35 11.90
C ILE A 322 0.66 19.54 11.64
N GLU A 323 1.48 19.16 12.59
CA GLU A 323 2.93 19.10 12.40
C GLU A 323 3.33 17.67 12.03
N SER A 324 4.02 17.52 10.89
CA SER A 324 4.70 16.26 10.59
C SER A 324 6.01 16.19 11.37
N LYS A 325 6.21 15.18 12.17
CA LYS A 325 7.54 14.86 12.70
C LYS A 325 8.32 14.08 11.66
N LYS A 326 9.51 14.56 11.37
CA LYS A 326 10.50 13.88 10.54
C LYS A 326 11.09 12.69 11.28
#